data_64a9b0e76c834e65fde87e5632afd6ce
#
_entry.id   64a9b0e76c834e65fde87e5632afd6ce
#
_cell.length_a   1.000
_cell.length_b   1.000
_cell.length_c   1.000
_cell.angle_alpha   90.00
_cell.angle_beta   90.00
_cell.angle_gamma   90.00
#
_symmetry.space_group_name_H-M   'P 1'
#
loop_
_entity.id
_entity.type
_entity.pdbx_description
1 polymer ?
#
loop_
_entity_poly.entity_id
_entity_poly.type
_entity_poly.pdbx_seq_one_letter_code
_entity_poly.pdbx_strand_id
1 'polypeptide(L)'
;LADSNITKSALASALKELMETTPFAKITVSDICAKCNMNRKSFYYHFRDKFDLVNWIFDVEYLNHVQIGKNLIGWDSVLHLCNYFYENKDFYRKAMKVEDQNSFINHFRELVSPLMAEDIREILGEQTDADFYVNFFCDAVICAFGRWISQKEPIPPQKFVELLKSCIQVVVLTQERMNS
;
A
#
# COMPACT_ATOMS: atom_id res chain seq x y z
N LEU A 1 19.44 -7.29 18.04
CA LEU A 1 18.70 -6.42 17.09
C LEU A 1 19.27 -6.48 15.65
N ALA A 2 20.61 -6.45 15.47
CA ALA A 2 21.25 -6.50 14.15
C ALA A 2 20.95 -7.83 13.42
N ASP A 3 21.08 -8.98 14.06
CA ASP A 3 20.83 -10.31 13.48
C ASP A 3 19.36 -10.50 13.03
N SER A 4 18.40 -9.92 13.76
CA SER A 4 16.98 -9.97 13.41
C SER A 4 16.69 -9.25 12.08
N ASN A 5 17.29 -8.07 11.86
CA ASN A 5 17.10 -7.31 10.63
C ASN A 5 17.80 -7.97 9.43
N ILE A 6 18.97 -8.57 9.63
CA ILE A 6 19.68 -9.32 8.57
C ILE A 6 18.81 -10.50 8.11
N THR A 7 18.24 -11.26 9.06
CA THR A 7 17.36 -12.39 8.74
C THR A 7 16.10 -11.93 7.97
N LYS A 8 15.43 -10.88 8.45
CA LYS A 8 14.25 -10.32 7.77
C LYS A 8 14.56 -9.84 6.36
N SER A 9 15.69 -9.14 6.18
CA SER A 9 16.12 -8.64 4.87
C SER A 9 16.46 -9.79 3.90
N ALA A 10 17.08 -10.86 4.38
CA ALA A 10 17.37 -12.04 3.55
C ALA A 10 16.07 -12.73 3.10
N LEU A 11 15.09 -12.88 3.98
CA LEU A 11 13.75 -13.42 3.63
C LEU A 11 13.02 -12.53 2.63
N ALA A 12 13.11 -11.20 2.79
CA ALA A 12 12.52 -10.24 1.87
C ALA A 12 13.15 -10.32 0.46
N SER A 13 14.47 -10.36 0.38
CA SER A 13 15.19 -10.52 -0.90
C SER A 13 14.81 -11.84 -1.58
N ALA A 14 14.76 -12.94 -0.82
CA ALA A 14 14.35 -14.23 -1.34
C ALA A 14 12.93 -14.23 -1.90
N LEU A 15 11.98 -13.59 -1.22
CA LEU A 15 10.61 -13.44 -1.71
C LEU A 15 10.56 -12.62 -3.00
N LYS A 16 11.25 -11.48 -3.06
CA LYS A 16 11.29 -10.63 -4.26
C LYS A 16 11.84 -11.38 -5.47
N GLU A 17 12.96 -12.09 -5.31
CA GLU A 17 13.54 -12.90 -6.38
C GLU A 17 12.60 -14.03 -6.86
N LEU A 18 11.94 -14.73 -5.94
CA LEU A 18 10.95 -15.75 -6.30
C LEU A 18 9.77 -15.15 -7.05
N MET A 19 9.32 -13.97 -6.66
CA MET A 19 8.23 -13.27 -7.32
C MET A 19 8.57 -12.77 -8.73
N GLU A 20 9.83 -12.71 -9.14
CA GLU A 20 10.18 -12.39 -10.53
C GLU A 20 9.60 -13.42 -11.51
N THR A 21 9.71 -14.70 -11.18
CA THR A 21 9.36 -15.82 -12.06
C THR A 21 8.12 -16.59 -11.65
N THR A 22 7.73 -16.53 -10.38
CA THR A 22 6.65 -17.32 -9.81
C THR A 22 5.51 -16.43 -9.32
N PRO A 23 4.23 -16.76 -9.64
CA PRO A 23 3.09 -16.06 -9.08
C PRO A 23 3.08 -16.13 -7.55
N PHE A 24 2.83 -15.01 -6.87
CA PHE A 24 2.85 -14.91 -5.41
C PHE A 24 1.94 -15.96 -4.72
N ALA A 25 0.77 -16.25 -5.32
CA ALA A 25 -0.14 -17.28 -4.79
C ALA A 25 0.51 -18.66 -4.66
N LYS A 26 1.44 -19.02 -5.56
CA LYS A 26 2.11 -20.33 -5.60
C LYS A 26 3.36 -20.40 -4.72
N ILE A 27 3.92 -19.27 -4.30
CA ILE A 27 5.10 -19.23 -3.44
C ILE A 27 4.70 -19.65 -2.02
N THR A 28 5.43 -20.60 -1.46
CA THR A 28 5.27 -21.08 -0.08
C THR A 28 6.35 -20.51 0.83
N VAL A 29 6.11 -20.54 2.15
CA VAL A 29 7.15 -20.21 3.15
C VAL A 29 8.37 -21.12 3.01
N SER A 30 8.17 -22.39 2.60
CA SER A 30 9.29 -23.32 2.36
C SER A 30 10.16 -22.89 1.20
N ASP A 31 9.57 -22.38 0.12
CA ASP A 31 10.32 -21.87 -1.04
C ASP A 31 11.16 -20.65 -0.66
N ILE A 32 10.58 -19.73 0.12
CA ILE A 32 11.29 -18.53 0.61
C ILE A 32 12.48 -18.94 1.47
N CYS A 33 12.27 -19.85 2.43
CA CYS A 33 13.31 -20.34 3.32
C CYS A 33 14.41 -21.07 2.56
N ALA A 34 14.06 -21.95 1.62
CA ALA A 34 15.02 -22.67 0.79
C ALA A 34 15.88 -21.71 -0.04
N LYS A 35 15.28 -20.64 -0.59
CA LYS A 35 15.97 -19.64 -1.42
C LYS A 35 17.08 -18.90 -0.65
N CYS A 36 16.88 -18.62 0.65
CA CYS A 36 17.87 -17.94 1.51
C CYS A 36 18.59 -18.87 2.49
N ASN A 37 18.52 -20.19 2.29
CA ASN A 37 19.15 -21.20 3.13
C ASN A 37 18.78 -21.09 4.63
N MET A 38 17.50 -20.80 4.90
CA MET A 38 16.96 -20.72 6.24
C MET A 38 15.95 -21.83 6.49
N ASN A 39 15.65 -22.10 7.76
CA ASN A 39 14.59 -23.04 8.14
C ASN A 39 13.28 -22.33 8.41
N ARG A 40 12.15 -23.07 8.33
CA ARG A 40 10.80 -22.50 8.55
C ARG A 40 10.61 -21.94 9.97
N LYS A 41 11.33 -22.47 10.99
CA LYS A 41 11.26 -21.95 12.34
C LYS A 41 11.80 -20.53 12.43
N SER A 42 12.89 -20.22 11.70
CA SER A 42 13.44 -18.88 11.60
C SER A 42 12.46 -17.92 10.91
N PHE A 43 11.72 -18.38 9.89
CA PHE A 43 10.68 -17.57 9.27
C PHE A 43 9.58 -17.21 10.26
N TYR A 44 8.97 -18.22 10.90
CA TYR A 44 7.84 -18.02 11.82
C TYR A 44 8.21 -17.32 13.15
N TYR A 45 9.49 -17.19 13.43
CA TYR A 45 9.97 -16.32 14.52
C TYR A 45 9.77 -14.83 14.19
N HIS A 46 9.80 -14.46 12.91
CA HIS A 46 9.74 -13.07 12.44
C HIS A 46 8.43 -12.69 11.80
N PHE A 47 7.75 -13.62 11.12
CA PHE A 47 6.57 -13.37 10.31
C PHE A 47 5.53 -14.46 10.49
N ARG A 48 4.26 -14.07 10.55
CA ARG A 48 3.12 -15.01 10.65
C ARG A 48 2.96 -15.80 9.36
N ASP A 49 3.12 -15.15 8.21
CA ASP A 49 2.96 -15.71 6.89
C ASP A 49 3.70 -14.85 5.84
N LYS A 50 3.59 -15.22 4.57
CA LYS A 50 4.22 -14.50 3.46
C LYS A 50 3.60 -13.11 3.20
N PHE A 51 2.36 -12.88 3.62
CA PHE A 51 1.70 -11.57 3.50
C PHE A 51 2.26 -10.59 4.52
N ASP A 52 2.47 -11.05 5.74
CA ASP A 52 3.14 -10.29 6.79
C ASP A 52 4.57 -9.86 6.37
N LEU A 53 5.27 -10.72 5.63
CA LEU A 53 6.57 -10.37 5.03
C LEU A 53 6.43 -9.28 3.95
N VAL A 54 5.39 -9.32 3.09
CA VAL A 54 5.13 -8.25 2.10
C VAL A 54 4.84 -6.93 2.80
N ASN A 55 4.02 -6.95 3.85
CA ASN A 55 3.70 -5.75 4.63
C ASN A 55 4.96 -5.15 5.26
N TRP A 56 5.81 -5.98 5.85
CA TRP A 56 7.09 -5.54 6.42
C TRP A 56 8.04 -4.95 5.35
N ILE A 57 8.07 -5.49 4.13
CA ILE A 57 8.87 -4.93 3.02
C ILE A 57 8.42 -3.49 2.74
N PHE A 58 7.11 -3.26 2.64
CA PHE A 58 6.57 -1.92 2.44
C PHE A 58 6.92 -0.97 3.59
N ASP A 59 6.74 -1.42 4.83
CA ASP A 59 7.02 -0.62 6.02
C ASP A 59 8.49 -0.19 6.09
N VAL A 60 9.41 -1.08 5.76
CA VAL A 60 10.86 -0.78 5.79
C VAL A 60 11.30 0.05 4.59
N GLU A 61 10.84 -0.27 3.40
CA GLU A 61 11.33 0.37 2.17
C GLU A 61 10.64 1.71 1.89
N TYR A 62 9.39 1.87 2.32
CA TYR A 62 8.66 3.11 2.11
C TYR A 62 8.54 3.94 3.39
N LEU A 63 7.88 3.42 4.43
CA LEU A 63 7.55 4.24 5.62
C LEU A 63 8.79 4.74 6.35
N ASN A 64 9.82 3.91 6.52
CA ASN A 64 11.05 4.36 7.18
C ASN A 64 11.80 5.43 6.37
N HIS A 65 11.74 5.39 5.04
CA HIS A 65 12.37 6.41 4.19
C HIS A 65 11.61 7.74 4.22
N VAL A 66 10.28 7.69 4.29
CA VAL A 66 9.43 8.90 4.41
C VAL A 66 9.67 9.59 5.75
N GLN A 67 9.82 8.84 6.84
CA GLN A 67 10.10 9.41 8.18
C GLN A 67 11.46 10.08 8.26
N ILE A 68 12.44 9.66 7.47
CA ILE A 68 13.82 10.18 7.50
C ILE A 68 13.98 11.43 6.61
N GLY A 69 13.14 11.61 5.61
CA GLY A 69 13.47 12.50 4.50
C GLY A 69 12.75 13.82 4.35
N LYS A 70 11.49 13.96 4.70
CA LYS A 70 10.70 15.21 4.55
C LYS A 70 9.34 15.08 5.24
N ASN A 71 8.87 16.18 5.85
CA ASN A 71 7.45 16.40 6.13
C ASN A 71 6.70 16.57 4.80
N LEU A 72 6.45 15.47 4.09
CA LEU A 72 5.57 15.48 2.95
C LEU A 72 4.14 15.61 3.48
N ILE A 73 3.45 16.68 3.13
CA ILE A 73 2.08 16.97 3.56
C ILE A 73 1.19 17.01 2.32
N GLY A 74 -0.02 16.49 2.45
CA GLY A 74 -1.02 16.57 1.39
C GLY A 74 -0.63 15.80 0.12
N TRP A 75 -0.90 16.40 -1.04
CA TRP A 75 -0.77 15.74 -2.35
C TRP A 75 0.64 15.35 -2.75
N ASP A 76 1.66 16.00 -2.19
CA ASP A 76 3.06 15.63 -2.43
C ASP A 76 3.37 14.26 -1.81
N SER A 77 2.79 13.95 -0.65
CA SER A 77 2.87 12.62 -0.03
C SER A 77 2.22 11.56 -0.91
N VAL A 78 1.04 11.87 -1.46
CA VAL A 78 0.34 10.96 -2.38
C VAL A 78 1.16 10.72 -3.65
N LEU A 79 1.75 11.76 -4.22
CA LEU A 79 2.61 11.63 -5.40
C LEU A 79 3.86 10.81 -5.11
N HIS A 80 4.49 11.03 -3.96
CA HIS A 80 5.66 10.26 -3.54
C HIS A 80 5.34 8.78 -3.38
N LEU A 81 4.20 8.46 -2.76
CA LEU A 81 3.69 7.11 -2.61
C LEU A 81 3.42 6.45 -3.98
N CYS A 82 2.75 7.18 -4.89
CA CYS A 82 2.48 6.69 -6.23
C CYS A 82 3.77 6.43 -7.03
N ASN A 83 4.80 7.29 -6.89
CA ASN A 83 6.10 7.05 -7.54
C ASN A 83 6.76 5.76 -7.02
N TYR A 84 6.79 5.56 -5.70
CA TYR A 84 7.33 4.34 -5.10
C TYR A 84 6.65 3.08 -5.63
N PHE A 85 5.32 3.07 -5.67
CA PHE A 85 4.58 1.93 -6.21
C PHE A 85 4.78 1.73 -7.72
N TYR A 86 4.90 2.81 -8.46
CA TYR A 86 5.15 2.76 -9.90
C TYR A 86 6.51 2.14 -10.22
N GLU A 87 7.55 2.50 -9.46
CA GLU A 87 8.89 1.93 -9.56
C GLU A 87 8.91 0.45 -9.18
N ASN A 88 8.09 0.05 -8.21
CA ASN A 88 7.99 -1.33 -7.69
C ASN A 88 6.73 -2.07 -8.17
N LYS A 89 6.12 -1.62 -9.30
CA LYS A 89 4.81 -2.11 -9.75
C LYS A 89 4.71 -3.60 -9.98
N ASP A 90 5.78 -4.23 -10.45
CA ASP A 90 5.75 -5.67 -10.76
C ASP A 90 5.65 -6.54 -9.50
N PHE A 91 6.24 -6.09 -8.40
CA PHE A 91 6.13 -6.73 -7.10
C PHE A 91 4.72 -6.54 -6.51
N TYR A 92 4.27 -5.29 -6.37
CA TYR A 92 2.99 -4.99 -5.72
C TYR A 92 1.78 -5.46 -6.53
N ARG A 93 1.83 -5.42 -7.85
CA ARG A 93 0.79 -6.00 -8.72
C ARG A 93 0.57 -7.49 -8.47
N LYS A 94 1.64 -8.24 -8.20
CA LYS A 94 1.55 -9.66 -7.88
C LYS A 94 1.07 -9.89 -6.45
N ALA A 95 1.51 -9.08 -5.49
CA ALA A 95 1.09 -9.16 -4.10
C ALA A 95 -0.39 -8.81 -3.91
N MET A 96 -0.89 -7.79 -4.61
CA MET A 96 -2.30 -7.33 -4.53
C MET A 96 -3.31 -8.26 -5.18
N LYS A 97 -2.88 -9.23 -6.01
CA LYS A 97 -3.80 -10.18 -6.68
C LYS A 97 -4.32 -11.28 -5.77
N VAL A 98 -3.77 -11.42 -4.58
CA VAL A 98 -4.14 -12.49 -3.65
C VAL A 98 -4.89 -11.88 -2.47
N GLU A 99 -6.15 -12.24 -2.32
CA GLU A 99 -6.99 -11.85 -1.19
C GLU A 99 -6.75 -12.80 -0.02
N ASP A 100 -6.38 -12.23 1.11
CA ASP A 100 -6.22 -12.93 2.40
C ASP A 100 -6.48 -11.90 3.53
N GLN A 101 -6.75 -12.38 4.75
CA GLN A 101 -6.97 -11.52 5.93
C GLN A 101 -5.77 -10.61 6.22
N ASN A 102 -4.56 -11.08 5.94
CA ASN A 102 -3.31 -10.33 6.09
C ASN A 102 -2.82 -9.73 4.76
N SER A 103 -3.72 -9.60 3.76
CA SER A 103 -3.34 -9.12 2.43
C SER A 103 -2.74 -7.71 2.50
N PHE A 104 -1.86 -7.41 1.55
CA PHE A 104 -1.25 -6.09 1.44
C PHE A 104 -2.29 -4.98 1.29
N ILE A 105 -3.39 -5.23 0.61
CA ILE A 105 -4.50 -4.26 0.47
C ILE A 105 -5.10 -3.86 1.83
N ASN A 106 -5.29 -4.82 2.72
CA ASN A 106 -5.82 -4.55 4.06
C ASN A 106 -4.81 -3.76 4.90
N HIS A 107 -3.53 -4.15 4.88
CA HIS A 107 -2.45 -3.41 5.55
C HIS A 107 -2.36 -1.97 5.02
N PHE A 108 -2.40 -1.79 3.70
CA PHE A 108 -2.38 -0.48 3.06
C PHE A 108 -3.60 0.38 3.45
N ARG A 109 -4.78 -0.23 3.55
CA ARG A 109 -6.00 0.43 4.03
C ARG A 109 -5.83 0.94 5.47
N GLU A 110 -5.32 0.11 6.37
CA GLU A 110 -5.10 0.48 7.77
C GLU A 110 -4.14 1.66 7.92
N LEU A 111 -3.17 1.80 7.03
CA LEU A 111 -2.23 2.92 7.02
C LEU A 111 -2.83 4.20 6.42
N VAL A 112 -3.60 4.09 5.34
CA VAL A 112 -4.09 5.25 4.58
C VAL A 112 -5.39 5.82 5.16
N SER A 113 -6.28 4.98 5.70
CA SER A 113 -7.59 5.42 6.20
C SER A 113 -7.51 6.49 7.31
N PRO A 114 -6.63 6.40 8.32
CA PRO A 114 -6.53 7.44 9.32
C PRO A 114 -6.10 8.81 8.76
N LEU A 115 -5.20 8.80 7.76
CA LEU A 115 -4.71 10.02 7.12
C LEU A 115 -5.83 10.69 6.32
N MET A 116 -6.58 9.91 5.54
CA MET A 116 -7.73 10.42 4.79
C MET A 116 -8.89 10.85 5.69
N ALA A 117 -9.05 10.19 6.85
CA ALA A 117 -10.13 10.50 7.78
C ALA A 117 -10.03 11.91 8.35
N GLU A 118 -8.84 12.39 8.62
CA GLU A 118 -8.60 13.75 9.14
C GLU A 118 -9.03 14.79 8.10
N ASP A 119 -8.54 14.68 6.87
CA ASP A 119 -8.89 15.60 5.77
C ASP A 119 -10.39 15.57 5.44
N ILE A 120 -11.01 14.38 5.40
CA ILE A 120 -12.43 14.23 5.08
C ILE A 120 -13.30 14.84 6.18
N ARG A 121 -12.97 14.64 7.45
CA ARG A 121 -13.73 15.24 8.57
C ARG A 121 -13.58 16.75 8.60
N GLU A 122 -12.42 17.29 8.25
CA GLU A 122 -12.23 18.74 8.12
C GLU A 122 -13.13 19.34 7.03
N ILE A 123 -13.24 18.66 5.88
CA ILE A 123 -14.08 19.11 4.74
C ILE A 123 -15.58 19.00 5.07
N LEU A 124 -16.01 17.93 5.73
CA LEU A 124 -17.44 17.67 5.99
C LEU A 124 -17.96 18.36 7.24
N GLY A 125 -17.07 18.80 8.15
CA GLY A 125 -17.44 19.31 9.46
C GLY A 125 -17.98 18.20 10.40
N GLU A 126 -18.63 18.62 11.50
CA GLU A 126 -19.25 17.72 12.48
C GLU A 126 -20.58 17.14 11.96
N GLN A 127 -20.50 16.20 11.03
CA GLN A 127 -21.67 15.45 10.55
C GLN A 127 -21.75 14.07 11.21
N THR A 128 -22.99 13.63 11.48
CA THR A 128 -23.27 12.37 12.18
C THR A 128 -22.74 11.12 11.43
N ASP A 129 -22.59 11.20 10.11
CA ASP A 129 -22.23 10.08 9.24
C ASP A 129 -20.81 10.17 8.68
N ALA A 130 -19.92 10.92 9.33
CA ALA A 130 -18.55 11.13 8.87
C ALA A 130 -17.80 9.81 8.58
N ASP A 131 -18.00 8.78 9.39
CA ASP A 131 -17.35 7.47 9.20
C ASP A 131 -17.82 6.77 7.92
N PHE A 132 -19.06 6.96 7.48
CA PHE A 132 -19.53 6.43 6.19
C PHE A 132 -18.74 7.07 5.04
N TYR A 133 -18.60 8.39 5.05
CA TYR A 133 -17.86 9.11 4.01
C TYR A 133 -16.38 8.75 3.99
N VAL A 134 -15.75 8.65 5.16
CA VAL A 134 -14.37 8.20 5.28
C VAL A 134 -14.19 6.84 4.63
N ASN A 135 -15.01 5.87 4.98
CA ASN A 135 -14.93 4.52 4.41
C ASN A 135 -15.17 4.52 2.91
N PHE A 136 -16.20 5.25 2.43
CA PHE A 136 -16.52 5.36 1.00
C PHE A 136 -15.35 5.93 0.19
N PHE A 137 -14.76 7.04 0.63
CA PHE A 137 -13.63 7.65 -0.09
C PHE A 137 -12.37 6.80 0.00
N CYS A 138 -12.08 6.20 1.15
CA CYS A 138 -10.96 5.27 1.29
C CYS A 138 -11.11 4.08 0.33
N ASP A 139 -12.29 3.47 0.27
CA ASP A 139 -12.58 2.37 -0.64
C ASP A 139 -12.41 2.77 -2.10
N ALA A 140 -12.94 3.93 -2.48
CA ALA A 140 -12.82 4.44 -3.84
C ALA A 140 -11.36 4.68 -4.24
N VAL A 141 -10.56 5.32 -3.38
CA VAL A 141 -9.14 5.61 -3.64
C VAL A 141 -8.33 4.33 -3.68
N ILE A 142 -8.48 3.42 -2.72
CA ILE A 142 -7.74 2.15 -2.66
C ILE A 142 -8.10 1.28 -3.87
N CYS A 143 -9.36 1.25 -4.26
CA CYS A 143 -9.83 0.51 -5.44
C CYS A 143 -9.27 1.11 -6.74
N ALA A 144 -9.26 2.44 -6.86
CA ALA A 144 -8.67 3.14 -8.01
C ALA A 144 -7.15 2.89 -8.10
N PHE A 145 -6.47 2.96 -6.96
CA PHE A 145 -5.05 2.67 -6.84
C PHE A 145 -4.71 1.22 -7.24
N GLY A 146 -5.43 0.25 -6.69
CA GLY A 146 -5.23 -1.17 -7.03
C GLY A 146 -5.45 -1.44 -8.53
N ARG A 147 -6.47 -0.83 -9.14
CA ARG A 147 -6.70 -0.90 -10.59
C ARG A 147 -5.59 -0.25 -11.40
N TRP A 148 -5.11 0.91 -10.97
CA TRP A 148 -4.02 1.61 -11.64
C TRP A 148 -2.74 0.77 -11.68
N ILE A 149 -2.27 0.27 -10.52
CA ILE A 149 -1.03 -0.51 -10.45
C ILE A 149 -1.15 -1.89 -11.11
N SER A 150 -2.36 -2.40 -11.27
CA SER A 150 -2.62 -3.69 -11.91
C SER A 150 -2.56 -3.64 -13.43
N GLN A 151 -2.58 -2.46 -14.04
CA GLN A 151 -2.45 -2.30 -15.50
C GLN A 151 -1.05 -2.74 -15.96
N LYS A 152 -0.97 -3.29 -17.17
CA LYS A 152 0.32 -3.67 -17.77
C LYS A 152 1.23 -2.46 -17.94
N GLU A 153 0.63 -1.35 -18.38
CA GLU A 153 1.28 -0.06 -18.58
C GLU A 153 0.43 1.01 -17.85
N PRO A 154 0.64 1.20 -16.55
CA PRO A 154 -0.10 2.21 -15.83
C PRO A 154 0.32 3.61 -16.29
N ILE A 155 -0.65 4.54 -16.31
CA ILE A 155 -0.34 5.95 -16.57
C ILE A 155 0.68 6.49 -15.56
N PRO A 156 1.49 7.52 -15.91
CA PRO A 156 2.46 8.09 -14.98
C PRO A 156 1.83 8.53 -13.66
N PRO A 157 2.56 8.44 -12.54
CA PRO A 157 2.08 8.81 -11.19
C PRO A 157 1.48 10.21 -11.13
N GLN A 158 2.13 11.20 -11.75
CA GLN A 158 1.64 12.58 -11.81
C GLN A 158 0.24 12.66 -12.41
N LYS A 159 0.02 11.94 -13.52
CA LYS A 159 -1.27 11.91 -14.19
C LYS A 159 -2.35 11.22 -13.36
N PHE A 160 -1.99 10.14 -12.68
CA PHE A 160 -2.90 9.44 -11.77
C PHE A 160 -3.33 10.33 -10.60
N VAL A 161 -2.39 11.05 -9.98
CA VAL A 161 -2.66 11.99 -8.88
C VAL A 161 -3.53 13.17 -9.35
N GLU A 162 -3.29 13.72 -10.55
CA GLU A 162 -4.16 14.75 -11.14
C GLU A 162 -5.62 14.28 -11.29
N LEU A 163 -5.81 13.03 -11.73
CA LEU A 163 -7.16 12.45 -11.86
C LEU A 163 -7.82 12.26 -10.48
N LEU A 164 -7.08 11.79 -9.47
CA LEU A 164 -7.59 11.71 -8.10
C LEU A 164 -8.02 13.08 -7.57
N LYS A 165 -7.19 14.12 -7.75
CA LYS A 165 -7.54 15.50 -7.38
C LYS A 165 -8.83 15.96 -8.05
N SER A 166 -8.95 15.71 -9.36
CA SER A 166 -10.15 16.09 -10.11
C SER A 166 -11.41 15.39 -9.60
N CYS A 167 -11.33 14.12 -9.22
CA CYS A 167 -12.48 13.40 -8.64
C CYS A 167 -12.94 14.04 -7.33
N ILE A 168 -12.03 14.43 -6.46
CA ILE A 168 -12.36 15.07 -5.18
C ILE A 168 -12.96 16.46 -5.42
N GLN A 169 -12.39 17.25 -6.35
CA GLN A 169 -12.92 18.57 -6.70
C GLN A 169 -14.37 18.50 -7.24
N VAL A 170 -14.69 17.52 -8.06
CA VAL A 170 -16.05 17.31 -8.56
C VAL A 170 -17.03 17.12 -7.41
N VAL A 171 -16.67 16.36 -6.38
CA VAL A 171 -17.54 16.13 -5.21
C VAL A 171 -17.77 17.42 -4.43
N VAL A 172 -16.73 18.19 -4.15
CA VAL A 172 -16.81 19.48 -3.44
C VAL A 172 -17.69 20.47 -4.18
N LEU A 173 -17.46 20.65 -5.48
CA LEU A 173 -18.24 21.57 -6.33
C LEU A 173 -19.71 21.15 -6.44
N THR A 174 -20.01 19.87 -6.42
CA THR A 174 -21.39 19.37 -6.45
C THR A 174 -22.11 19.68 -5.15
N GLN A 175 -21.42 19.54 -4.03
CA GLN A 175 -21.98 19.86 -2.70
C GLN A 175 -22.28 21.36 -2.56
N GLU A 176 -21.41 22.24 -3.02
CA GLU A 176 -21.65 23.70 -3.02
C GLU A 176 -22.87 24.07 -3.84
N ARG A 177 -23.08 23.43 -5.00
CA ARG A 177 -24.25 23.65 -5.85
C ARG A 177 -25.58 23.16 -5.23
N MET A 178 -25.53 22.12 -4.41
CA MET A 178 -26.71 21.59 -3.73
C MET A 178 -27.11 22.43 -2.52
N ASN A 179 -26.17 23.19 -1.96
CA ASN A 179 -26.38 24.06 -0.80
C ASN A 179 -26.73 25.55 -1.20
N SER A 180 -26.70 25.85 -2.50
CA SER A 180 -27.05 27.17 -3.09
C SER A 180 -28.48 27.19 -3.62
#